data_b7066a636a5cd087a8c1d603c97691ff
#
_entry.id   b7066a636a5cd087a8c1d603c97691ff
#
_cell.length_a   1.000
_cell.length_b   1.000
_cell.length_c   1.000
_cell.angle_alpha   90.00
_cell.angle_beta   90.00
_cell.angle_gamma   90.00
#
_symmetry.space_group_name_H-M   'P 1'
#
loop_
_entity.id
_entity.type
_entity.pdbx_description
1 polymer ?
#
loop_
_entity_poly.entity_id
_entity_poly.type
_entity_poly.pdbx_seq_one_letter_code
_entity_poly.pdbx_strand_id
1 'polypeptide(L)'
;MFKRQHAIVIVLATGLAACGENSTLQVSDGTGPTPKLPEPNKTLIPTVNIAPAIGWPDGATPIAAQGLQVTAFAENLDHPRWLYVLPNGDVLVAETNSPPKPDDSKGIKGWIADKVMARAGAGVPSANRISLLRDADHDGVAETRTVFIENLNSPFGMTLVGNDLYVADADKLLRFPYQAGENSISAPPTKVVDLPGGPLNHHWTKNVIASPDGSKLYVSVGSNSNVGENGMDKEQGRAAIWEVDRATGNHRIFASGLRNPNGMDWEPKTGKLWTAVNERDEIGSDLVPDYITSVKDGGFYGWPYSYYGQHADVRVNPQNPELVAKAIAPDYAVGPHTASLGLSFAAGSKLPDFTEGAFIGQHGSWNRKPHSGYKVIFVPFADGKPTGMPIDVLTGFLNADEKAMGRPVGVVIDKQGDLLVADDVGNKIWRVSGK
;
A
#
# COMPACT_ATOMS: atom_id res chain seq x y z
N MET A 1 -61.91 -10.60 25.27
CA MET A 1 -60.80 -10.71 26.21
C MET A 1 -59.58 -11.22 25.40
N PHE A 2 -58.87 -10.33 24.71
CA PHE A 2 -57.72 -10.68 23.88
C PHE A 2 -56.44 -10.26 24.59
N LYS A 3 -55.64 -11.24 25.00
CA LYS A 3 -54.31 -11.02 25.57
C LYS A 3 -53.32 -10.65 24.44
N ARG A 4 -52.82 -9.42 24.45
CA ARG A 4 -51.68 -8.99 23.63
C ARG A 4 -50.41 -9.61 24.23
N GLN A 5 -49.78 -10.51 23.48
CA GLN A 5 -48.40 -10.95 23.74
C GLN A 5 -47.49 -9.88 23.16
N HIS A 6 -46.76 -9.18 24.03
CA HIS A 6 -45.66 -8.31 23.64
C HIS A 6 -44.44 -9.19 23.44
N ALA A 7 -44.00 -9.36 22.19
CA ALA A 7 -42.73 -9.93 21.87
C ALA A 7 -41.65 -8.89 22.22
N ILE A 8 -40.83 -9.19 23.22
CA ILE A 8 -39.65 -8.42 23.55
C ILE A 8 -38.60 -8.80 22.51
N VAL A 9 -38.37 -7.92 21.55
CA VAL A 9 -37.18 -7.95 20.65
C VAL A 9 -36.03 -7.42 21.47
N ILE A 10 -35.27 -8.32 22.06
CA ILE A 10 -33.95 -7.97 22.64
C ILE A 10 -33.00 -7.69 21.46
N VAL A 11 -32.78 -6.44 21.22
CA VAL A 11 -31.71 -5.99 20.31
C VAL A 11 -30.39 -6.32 20.98
N LEU A 12 -29.75 -7.44 20.57
CA LEU A 12 -28.36 -7.73 20.86
C LEU A 12 -27.48 -6.78 20.01
N ALA A 13 -27.38 -5.55 20.43
CA ALA A 13 -26.46 -4.55 19.91
C ALA A 13 -25.31 -4.32 20.91
N THR A 14 -24.64 -5.40 21.31
CA THR A 14 -23.41 -5.27 22.11
C THR A 14 -22.40 -6.28 21.62
N GLY A 15 -21.29 -5.79 21.06
CA GLY A 15 -20.05 -6.56 21.00
C GLY A 15 -19.76 -7.28 19.70
N LEU A 16 -19.69 -6.60 18.56
CA LEU A 16 -18.76 -6.99 17.50
C LEU A 16 -17.33 -6.49 17.86
N ALA A 17 -17.00 -6.60 19.14
CA ALA A 17 -15.63 -6.47 19.61
C ALA A 17 -14.96 -7.83 19.46
N ALA A 18 -14.04 -7.93 18.49
CA ALA A 18 -13.07 -9.03 18.37
C ALA A 18 -13.69 -10.45 18.30
N CYS A 19 -14.38 -10.79 17.23
CA CYS A 19 -14.53 -12.18 16.82
C CYS A 19 -13.25 -12.59 16.11
N GLY A 20 -12.50 -13.56 16.63
CA GLY A 20 -11.25 -14.09 16.08
C GLY A 20 -10.25 -14.43 17.17
N GLU A 21 -9.15 -15.05 16.78
CA GLU A 21 -8.07 -15.39 17.69
C GLU A 21 -7.12 -14.20 17.94
N ASN A 22 -6.49 -14.21 19.10
CA ASN A 22 -5.33 -13.37 19.36
C ASN A 22 -4.07 -13.99 18.70
N SER A 23 -3.11 -13.14 18.34
CA SER A 23 -1.80 -13.61 17.93
C SER A 23 -1.12 -14.39 19.06
N THR A 24 -0.34 -15.38 18.70
CA THR A 24 0.49 -16.18 19.61
C THR A 24 1.96 -15.77 19.55
N LEU A 25 2.34 -15.09 18.46
CA LEU A 25 3.69 -14.62 18.22
C LEU A 25 3.77 -13.09 18.31
N GLN A 26 4.95 -12.58 18.63
CA GLN A 26 5.24 -11.15 18.46
C GLN A 26 5.36 -10.82 16.97
N VAL A 27 5.10 -9.57 16.58
CA VAL A 27 5.30 -9.12 15.19
C VAL A 27 6.74 -9.38 14.74
N SER A 28 7.72 -9.17 15.62
CA SER A 28 9.14 -9.41 15.34
C SER A 28 9.46 -10.89 15.02
N ASP A 29 8.70 -11.84 15.53
CA ASP A 29 8.88 -13.26 15.19
C ASP A 29 8.57 -13.54 13.71
N GLY A 30 7.58 -12.83 13.14
CA GLY A 30 7.20 -12.89 11.72
C GLY A 30 7.90 -11.85 10.86
N THR A 31 9.05 -11.30 11.29
CA THR A 31 9.77 -10.22 10.61
C THR A 31 11.23 -10.62 10.38
N GLY A 32 11.83 -10.11 9.30
CA GLY A 32 13.23 -10.36 8.99
C GLY A 32 13.45 -11.35 7.84
N PRO A 33 14.72 -11.74 7.60
CA PRO A 33 15.06 -12.65 6.49
C PRO A 33 14.62 -14.10 6.72
N THR A 34 14.36 -14.48 7.96
CA THR A 34 13.97 -15.83 8.36
C THR A 34 12.80 -15.80 9.36
N PRO A 35 11.59 -15.35 8.90
CA PRO A 35 10.45 -15.23 9.79
C PRO A 35 9.96 -16.60 10.29
N LYS A 36 9.40 -16.62 11.49
CA LYS A 36 8.64 -17.79 11.95
C LYS A 36 7.28 -17.82 11.25
N LEU A 37 6.97 -18.93 10.60
CA LEU A 37 5.69 -19.19 9.96
C LEU A 37 4.99 -20.29 10.73
N PRO A 38 3.99 -19.98 11.59
CA PRO A 38 3.23 -20.99 12.31
C PRO A 38 2.31 -21.79 11.36
N GLU A 39 1.72 -22.86 11.87
CA GLU A 39 0.69 -23.58 11.12
C GLU A 39 -0.54 -22.69 10.89
N PRO A 40 -1.17 -22.77 9.71
CA PRO A 40 -2.38 -22.01 9.41
C PRO A 40 -3.50 -22.32 10.40
N ASN A 41 -4.07 -21.28 11.01
CA ASN A 41 -5.23 -21.43 11.86
C ASN A 41 -6.51 -21.36 11.03
N LYS A 42 -7.31 -22.44 11.08
CA LYS A 42 -8.58 -22.56 10.34
C LYS A 42 -9.75 -22.20 11.26
N THR A 43 -9.89 -20.93 11.62
CA THR A 43 -11.07 -20.49 12.35
C THR A 43 -12.27 -20.39 11.42
N LEU A 44 -13.49 -20.72 11.95
CA LEU A 44 -14.75 -20.53 11.22
C LEU A 44 -15.07 -19.04 11.00
N ILE A 45 -14.53 -18.17 11.84
CA ILE A 45 -14.72 -16.71 11.80
C ILE A 45 -13.32 -16.08 11.76
N PRO A 46 -12.97 -15.40 10.66
CA PRO A 46 -11.71 -14.69 10.57
C PRO A 46 -11.56 -13.63 11.67
N THR A 47 -10.33 -13.38 12.10
CA THR A 47 -10.04 -12.26 13.00
C THR A 47 -10.38 -10.96 12.28
N VAL A 48 -11.22 -10.14 12.91
CA VAL A 48 -11.51 -8.76 12.49
C VAL A 48 -11.21 -7.86 13.69
N ASN A 49 -10.21 -7.02 13.55
CA ASN A 49 -9.78 -6.05 14.56
C ASN A 49 -9.44 -4.73 13.84
N ILE A 50 -10.38 -3.79 13.87
CA ILE A 50 -10.27 -2.55 13.11
C ILE A 50 -9.99 -1.41 14.07
N ALA A 51 -8.91 -0.67 13.80
CA ALA A 51 -8.65 0.60 14.44
C ALA A 51 -9.55 1.69 13.83
N PRO A 52 -10.50 2.26 14.60
CA PRO A 52 -11.31 3.37 14.09
C PRO A 52 -10.45 4.57 13.73
N ALA A 53 -10.69 5.15 12.55
CA ALA A 53 -10.02 6.37 12.12
C ALA A 53 -10.60 7.58 12.85
N ILE A 54 -9.74 8.35 13.52
CA ILE A 54 -10.13 9.56 14.27
C ILE A 54 -9.41 10.82 13.81
N GLY A 55 -8.33 10.68 13.03
CA GLY A 55 -7.46 11.80 12.65
C GLY A 55 -6.56 12.28 13.80
N TRP A 56 -5.62 13.15 13.45
CA TRP A 56 -4.71 13.76 14.43
C TRP A 56 -5.39 14.89 15.20
N PRO A 57 -5.26 14.94 16.52
CA PRO A 57 -5.59 16.15 17.30
C PRO A 57 -4.75 17.34 16.83
N ASP A 58 -5.27 18.54 17.04
CA ASP A 58 -4.56 19.78 16.70
C ASP A 58 -3.16 19.83 17.32
N GLY A 59 -2.16 20.09 16.49
CA GLY A 59 -0.76 20.17 16.90
C GLY A 59 -0.09 18.82 17.23
N ALA A 60 -0.80 17.70 17.16
CA ALA A 60 -0.21 16.38 17.35
C ALA A 60 0.54 15.90 16.11
N THR A 61 1.64 15.19 16.32
CA THR A 61 2.51 14.64 15.29
C THR A 61 2.85 13.18 15.60
N PRO A 62 3.25 12.40 14.61
CA PRO A 62 3.91 11.12 14.84
C PRO A 62 5.17 11.28 15.68
N ILE A 63 5.63 10.18 16.25
CA ILE A 63 6.86 10.12 17.05
C ILE A 63 8.00 9.70 16.11
N ALA A 64 8.96 10.59 15.88
CA ALA A 64 10.15 10.31 15.07
C ALA A 64 11.21 9.53 15.89
N ALA A 65 12.02 8.73 15.18
CA ALA A 65 13.18 8.07 15.77
C ALA A 65 14.18 9.06 16.37
N GLN A 66 15.05 8.56 17.25
CA GLN A 66 16.08 9.39 17.88
C GLN A 66 16.98 10.05 16.82
N GLY A 67 17.29 11.34 16.99
CA GLY A 67 18.07 12.13 16.01
C GLY A 67 17.25 12.67 14.85
N LEU A 68 15.98 12.30 14.73
CA LEU A 68 15.06 12.82 13.72
C LEU A 68 13.99 13.73 14.33
N GLN A 69 13.42 14.57 13.50
CA GLN A 69 12.24 15.38 13.79
C GLN A 69 11.18 15.16 12.71
N VAL A 70 9.92 15.44 13.05
CA VAL A 70 8.79 15.35 12.12
C VAL A 70 7.97 16.63 12.15
N THR A 71 7.61 17.13 10.96
CA THR A 71 6.76 18.30 10.76
C THR A 71 5.68 17.97 9.74
N ALA A 72 4.58 18.73 9.72
CA ALA A 72 3.60 18.64 8.66
C ALA A 72 4.12 19.41 7.43
N PHE A 73 4.42 18.71 6.35
CA PHE A 73 4.77 19.31 5.05
C PHE A 73 3.54 19.93 4.37
N ALA A 74 2.39 19.24 4.44
CA ALA A 74 1.11 19.75 3.98
C ALA A 74 -0.04 19.15 4.79
N GLU A 75 -1.10 19.93 4.98
CA GLU A 75 -2.28 19.53 5.75
C GLU A 75 -3.58 19.75 4.94
N ASN A 76 -4.69 19.20 5.46
CA ASN A 76 -6.01 19.37 4.86
C ASN A 76 -6.11 18.86 3.41
N LEU A 77 -5.40 17.78 3.11
CA LEU A 77 -5.52 17.06 1.84
C LEU A 77 -6.74 16.10 1.90
N ASP A 78 -7.19 15.63 0.74
CA ASP A 78 -8.27 14.66 0.65
C ASP A 78 -7.73 13.25 0.45
N HIS A 79 -7.46 12.54 1.54
CA HIS A 79 -7.00 11.15 1.53
C HIS A 79 -5.74 10.95 0.65
N PRO A 80 -4.61 11.62 0.98
CA PRO A 80 -3.38 11.55 0.21
C PRO A 80 -2.76 10.16 0.34
N ARG A 81 -2.42 9.51 -0.79
CA ARG A 81 -1.92 8.13 -0.73
C ARG A 81 -0.57 7.94 -1.40
N TRP A 82 -0.30 8.57 -2.52
CA TRP A 82 0.94 8.37 -3.24
C TRP A 82 1.65 9.67 -3.53
N LEU A 83 2.97 9.61 -3.56
CA LEU A 83 3.86 10.76 -3.70
C LEU A 83 4.81 10.55 -4.87
N TYR A 84 5.11 11.62 -5.58
CA TYR A 84 6.16 11.65 -6.59
C TYR A 84 6.89 13.00 -6.54
N VAL A 85 8.20 12.98 -6.39
CA VAL A 85 9.01 14.21 -6.35
C VAL A 85 9.51 14.54 -7.76
N LEU A 86 9.08 15.68 -8.27
CA LEU A 86 9.51 16.20 -9.58
C LEU A 86 10.98 16.65 -9.56
N PRO A 87 11.64 16.73 -10.73
CA PRO A 87 13.05 17.15 -10.80
C PRO A 87 13.35 18.53 -10.19
N ASN A 88 12.38 19.45 -10.22
CA ASN A 88 12.48 20.79 -9.63
C ASN A 88 12.20 20.83 -8.12
N GLY A 89 11.85 19.70 -7.49
CA GLY A 89 11.56 19.60 -6.06
C GLY A 89 10.07 19.68 -5.70
N ASP A 90 9.19 20.06 -6.64
CA ASP A 90 7.74 19.99 -6.40
C ASP A 90 7.30 18.56 -6.11
N VAL A 91 6.28 18.39 -5.27
CA VAL A 91 5.76 17.09 -4.87
C VAL A 91 4.36 16.91 -5.45
N LEU A 92 4.18 15.88 -6.26
CA LEU A 92 2.86 15.44 -6.72
C LEU A 92 2.27 14.47 -5.71
N VAL A 93 0.99 14.67 -5.38
CA VAL A 93 0.24 13.87 -4.42
C VAL A 93 -1.01 13.32 -5.08
N ALA A 94 -1.17 12.00 -5.10
CA ALA A 94 -2.44 11.37 -5.46
C ALA A 94 -3.41 11.46 -4.29
N GLU A 95 -4.41 12.33 -4.41
CA GLU A 95 -5.54 12.43 -3.48
C GLU A 95 -6.63 11.48 -4.00
N THR A 96 -6.76 10.32 -3.36
CA THR A 96 -7.44 9.17 -3.98
C THR A 96 -7.96 8.16 -2.97
N ASN A 97 -9.02 7.46 -3.35
CA ASN A 97 -9.52 6.27 -2.65
C ASN A 97 -10.03 5.26 -3.68
N SER A 98 -10.52 4.10 -3.21
CA SER A 98 -11.04 3.05 -4.08
C SER A 98 -12.17 3.56 -4.99
N PRO A 99 -12.25 3.08 -6.24
CA PRO A 99 -13.45 3.28 -7.06
C PRO A 99 -14.70 2.79 -6.31
N PRO A 100 -15.90 3.28 -6.67
CA PRO A 100 -17.14 2.75 -6.11
C PRO A 100 -17.16 1.22 -6.24
N LYS A 101 -17.33 0.52 -5.13
CA LYS A 101 -17.38 -0.94 -5.13
C LYS A 101 -18.65 -1.41 -5.84
N PRO A 102 -18.57 -2.45 -6.67
CA PRO A 102 -19.77 -3.09 -7.21
C PRO A 102 -20.51 -3.83 -6.09
N ASP A 103 -21.76 -4.13 -6.35
CA ASP A 103 -22.69 -4.81 -5.43
C ASP A 103 -22.38 -6.32 -5.20
N ASP A 104 -21.12 -6.78 -5.31
CA ASP A 104 -20.73 -8.17 -5.03
C ASP A 104 -20.79 -8.52 -3.53
N SER A 105 -20.81 -7.50 -2.69
CA SER A 105 -21.02 -7.61 -1.24
C SER A 105 -22.51 -7.45 -0.83
N LYS A 106 -23.47 -7.84 -1.70
CA LYS A 106 -24.90 -7.77 -1.39
C LYS A 106 -25.26 -8.68 -0.21
N GLY A 107 -26.02 -8.14 0.74
CA GLY A 107 -26.52 -8.86 1.90
C GLY A 107 -25.99 -8.33 3.24
N ILE A 108 -26.47 -8.94 4.32
CA ILE A 108 -26.18 -8.50 5.70
C ILE A 108 -24.66 -8.52 5.99
N LYS A 109 -23.93 -9.51 5.47
CA LYS A 109 -22.47 -9.61 5.65
C LYS A 109 -21.73 -8.46 4.97
N GLY A 110 -22.10 -8.12 3.72
CA GLY A 110 -21.53 -7.00 2.99
C GLY A 110 -21.79 -5.67 3.68
N TRP A 111 -23.04 -5.44 4.11
CA TRP A 111 -23.40 -4.23 4.84
C TRP A 111 -22.63 -4.05 6.17
N ILE A 112 -22.36 -5.16 6.90
CA ILE A 112 -21.52 -5.12 8.11
C ILE A 112 -20.09 -4.80 7.74
N ALA A 113 -19.53 -5.45 6.71
CA ALA A 113 -18.17 -5.22 6.24
C ALA A 113 -17.98 -3.76 5.81
N ASP A 114 -18.93 -3.19 5.08
CA ASP A 114 -18.88 -1.78 4.63
C ASP A 114 -18.91 -0.80 5.82
N LYS A 115 -19.75 -1.02 6.82
CA LYS A 115 -19.75 -0.19 8.04
C LYS A 115 -18.47 -0.29 8.83
N VAL A 116 -17.89 -1.48 8.87
CA VAL A 116 -16.64 -1.76 9.57
C VAL A 116 -15.48 -1.10 8.83
N MET A 117 -15.41 -1.21 7.51
CA MET A 117 -14.38 -0.56 6.68
C MET A 117 -14.54 0.97 6.64
N ALA A 118 -15.77 1.49 6.66
CA ALA A 118 -16.02 2.93 6.77
C ALA A 118 -15.44 3.51 8.08
N ARG A 119 -15.52 2.76 9.20
CA ARG A 119 -14.89 3.16 10.47
C ARG A 119 -13.36 3.21 10.39
N ALA A 120 -12.76 2.42 9.51
CA ALA A 120 -11.32 2.42 9.26
C ALA A 120 -10.84 3.61 8.40
N GLY A 121 -11.75 4.46 7.93
CA GLY A 121 -11.44 5.56 7.01
C GLY A 121 -11.56 5.20 5.52
N ALA A 122 -11.91 3.95 5.18
CA ALA A 122 -12.00 3.50 3.79
C ALA A 122 -13.29 3.92 3.06
N GLY A 123 -14.22 4.58 3.75
CA GLY A 123 -15.52 5.01 3.19
C GLY A 123 -15.52 6.41 2.57
N VAL A 124 -14.39 7.08 2.51
CA VAL A 124 -14.27 8.42 1.93
C VAL A 124 -14.31 8.32 0.40
N PRO A 125 -15.11 9.14 -0.31
CA PRO A 125 -15.06 9.20 -1.77
C PRO A 125 -13.67 9.56 -2.28
N SER A 126 -13.27 9.00 -3.42
CA SER A 126 -12.01 9.38 -4.06
C SER A 126 -12.09 10.82 -4.59
N ALA A 127 -11.08 11.63 -4.29
CA ALA A 127 -10.97 12.98 -4.85
C ALA A 127 -10.61 12.96 -6.35
N ASN A 128 -10.09 11.82 -6.85
CA ASN A 128 -9.82 11.60 -8.27
C ASN A 128 -8.92 12.66 -8.91
N ARG A 129 -7.92 13.14 -8.15
CA ARG A 129 -7.00 14.18 -8.60
C ARG A 129 -5.57 13.94 -8.16
N ILE A 130 -4.67 14.61 -8.83
CA ILE A 130 -3.29 14.79 -8.39
C ILE A 130 -3.12 16.26 -8.03
N SER A 131 -2.61 16.53 -6.84
CA SER A 131 -2.26 17.87 -6.37
C SER A 131 -0.76 18.08 -6.45
N LEU A 132 -0.34 19.31 -6.76
CA LEU A 132 1.04 19.75 -6.69
C LEU A 132 1.23 20.54 -5.40
N LEU A 133 2.28 20.19 -4.67
CA LEU A 133 2.77 20.89 -3.49
C LEU A 133 4.16 21.46 -3.79
N ARG A 134 4.39 22.73 -3.43
CA ARG A 134 5.69 23.39 -3.59
C ARG A 134 6.06 24.10 -2.30
N ASP A 135 7.24 23.77 -1.81
CA ASP A 135 7.96 24.44 -0.74
C ASP A 135 8.95 25.41 -1.40
N ALA A 136 8.56 26.70 -1.52
CA ALA A 136 9.27 27.66 -2.33
C ALA A 136 10.47 28.28 -1.61
N ASP A 137 10.42 28.39 -0.28
CA ASP A 137 11.49 28.97 0.55
C ASP A 137 12.34 27.89 1.26
N HIS A 138 12.01 26.60 1.05
CA HIS A 138 12.73 25.44 1.58
C HIS A 138 12.72 25.35 3.12
N ASP A 139 11.66 25.82 3.77
CA ASP A 139 11.49 25.74 5.22
C ASP A 139 10.89 24.38 5.68
N GLY A 140 10.43 23.57 4.72
CA GLY A 140 9.87 22.24 4.96
C GLY A 140 8.36 22.20 5.09
N VAL A 141 7.68 23.29 4.69
CA VAL A 141 6.24 23.39 4.57
C VAL A 141 5.90 23.83 3.15
N ALA A 142 4.88 23.25 2.55
CA ALA A 142 4.45 23.61 1.21
C ALA A 142 3.47 24.80 1.26
N GLU A 143 3.89 25.99 0.82
CA GLU A 143 3.05 27.19 0.73
C GLU A 143 2.10 27.14 -0.46
N THR A 144 2.53 26.49 -1.55
CA THR A 144 1.71 26.37 -2.76
C THR A 144 1.06 25.00 -2.81
N ARG A 145 -0.26 25.01 -2.97
CA ARG A 145 -1.05 23.82 -3.30
C ARG A 145 -1.98 24.14 -4.46
N THR A 146 -1.88 23.37 -5.54
CA THR A 146 -2.76 23.47 -6.70
C THR A 146 -3.27 22.12 -7.13
N VAL A 147 -4.45 22.06 -7.74
CA VAL A 147 -4.90 20.86 -8.46
C VAL A 147 -4.09 20.75 -9.74
N PHE A 148 -3.24 19.72 -9.83
CA PHE A 148 -2.33 19.54 -10.95
C PHE A 148 -3.00 18.81 -12.12
N ILE A 149 -3.72 17.73 -11.82
CA ILE A 149 -4.55 16.98 -12.77
C ILE A 149 -5.83 16.56 -12.06
N GLU A 150 -6.96 16.71 -12.73
CA GLU A 150 -8.29 16.34 -12.23
C GLU A 150 -9.02 15.35 -13.15
N ASN A 151 -10.17 14.87 -12.72
CA ASN A 151 -11.04 13.97 -13.49
C ASN A 151 -10.38 12.63 -13.83
N LEU A 152 -9.56 12.11 -12.92
CA LEU A 152 -8.95 10.80 -12.98
C LEU A 152 -9.87 9.72 -12.39
N ASN A 153 -9.50 8.46 -12.54
CA ASN A 153 -10.24 7.32 -11.97
C ASN A 153 -9.42 6.63 -10.88
N SER A 154 -9.51 7.13 -9.64
CA SER A 154 -8.74 6.61 -8.52
C SER A 154 -7.24 6.49 -8.86
N PRO A 155 -6.55 7.60 -9.19
CA PRO A 155 -5.14 7.60 -9.57
C PRO A 155 -4.27 7.14 -8.40
N PHE A 156 -3.15 6.49 -8.70
CA PHE A 156 -2.22 6.05 -7.65
C PHE A 156 -0.76 6.35 -8.02
N GLY A 157 -0.11 5.49 -8.78
CA GLY A 157 1.30 5.65 -9.13
C GLY A 157 1.55 6.71 -10.18
N MET A 158 2.71 7.36 -10.09
CA MET A 158 3.17 8.40 -11.02
C MET A 158 4.65 8.25 -11.32
N THR A 159 5.05 8.53 -12.56
CA THR A 159 6.47 8.61 -12.93
C THR A 159 6.65 9.56 -14.11
N LEU A 160 7.76 10.30 -14.12
CA LEU A 160 8.13 11.23 -15.19
C LEU A 160 9.27 10.65 -16.01
N VAL A 161 9.13 10.63 -17.34
CA VAL A 161 10.22 10.27 -18.27
C VAL A 161 10.34 11.36 -19.33
N GLY A 162 11.41 12.13 -19.27
CA GLY A 162 11.54 13.32 -20.10
C GLY A 162 10.42 14.33 -19.82
N ASN A 163 9.63 14.65 -20.84
CA ASN A 163 8.47 15.54 -20.73
C ASN A 163 7.13 14.79 -20.72
N ASP A 164 7.14 13.50 -20.45
CA ASP A 164 5.94 12.66 -20.35
C ASP A 164 5.70 12.26 -18.89
N LEU A 165 4.64 12.76 -18.27
CA LEU A 165 4.18 12.30 -16.96
C LEU A 165 3.21 11.13 -17.14
N TYR A 166 3.54 9.99 -16.56
CA TYR A 166 2.69 8.80 -16.54
C TYR A 166 1.94 8.71 -15.22
N VAL A 167 0.64 8.44 -15.31
CA VAL A 167 -0.26 8.27 -14.16
C VAL A 167 -1.00 6.95 -14.32
N ALA A 168 -0.94 6.10 -13.32
CA ALA A 168 -1.70 4.87 -13.28
C ALA A 168 -3.04 5.10 -12.54
N ASP A 169 -4.12 5.07 -13.31
CA ASP A 169 -5.49 5.00 -12.82
C ASP A 169 -5.85 3.55 -12.42
N ALA A 170 -6.98 3.36 -11.76
CA ALA A 170 -7.44 2.04 -11.33
C ALA A 170 -7.67 1.04 -12.49
N ASP A 171 -7.81 1.52 -13.74
CA ASP A 171 -8.18 0.74 -14.91
C ASP A 171 -7.32 1.01 -16.17
N LYS A 172 -6.39 1.96 -16.11
CA LYS A 172 -5.56 2.32 -17.29
C LYS A 172 -4.29 3.07 -16.89
N LEU A 173 -3.30 3.04 -17.76
CA LEU A 173 -2.11 3.88 -17.68
C LEU A 173 -2.26 5.05 -18.65
N LEU A 174 -2.14 6.26 -18.13
CA LEU A 174 -2.27 7.52 -18.85
C LEU A 174 -0.91 8.21 -18.99
N ARG A 175 -0.73 8.96 -20.08
CA ARG A 175 0.41 9.83 -20.35
C ARG A 175 -0.07 11.26 -20.55
N PHE A 176 0.54 12.19 -19.85
CA PHE A 176 0.30 13.63 -19.95
C PHE A 176 1.57 14.33 -20.42
N PRO A 177 1.48 15.35 -21.31
CA PRO A 177 2.60 16.23 -21.58
C PRO A 177 2.90 17.06 -20.33
N TYR A 178 4.17 17.14 -19.95
CA TYR A 178 4.64 17.88 -18.77
C TYR A 178 5.65 18.95 -19.16
N GLN A 179 5.53 20.13 -18.56
CA GLN A 179 6.50 21.21 -18.65
C GLN A 179 7.00 21.56 -17.24
N ALA A 180 8.32 21.70 -17.09
CA ALA A 180 8.90 22.01 -15.80
C ALA A 180 8.40 23.35 -15.26
N GLY A 181 7.95 23.35 -13.99
CA GLY A 181 7.47 24.53 -13.29
C GLY A 181 6.01 24.89 -13.54
N GLU A 182 5.26 24.15 -14.38
CA GLU A 182 3.82 24.34 -14.50
C GLU A 182 3.07 23.97 -13.22
N ASN A 183 1.96 24.65 -12.97
CA ASN A 183 1.14 24.45 -11.77
C ASN A 183 -0.08 23.55 -12.03
N SER A 184 -0.38 23.24 -13.29
CA SER A 184 -1.50 22.37 -13.69
C SER A 184 -1.31 21.88 -15.12
N ILE A 185 -1.82 20.69 -15.42
CA ILE A 185 -1.90 20.13 -16.76
C ILE A 185 -3.37 20.09 -17.20
N SER A 186 -3.72 20.89 -18.21
CA SER A 186 -5.06 20.92 -18.81
C SER A 186 -5.13 20.13 -20.12
N ALA A 187 -3.99 19.71 -20.67
CA ALA A 187 -3.95 18.91 -21.88
C ALA A 187 -4.58 17.53 -21.66
N PRO A 188 -5.40 17.05 -22.61
CA PRO A 188 -5.99 15.72 -22.47
C PRO A 188 -4.91 14.62 -22.47
N PRO A 189 -5.08 13.56 -21.67
CA PRO A 189 -4.14 12.45 -21.63
C PRO A 189 -4.22 11.60 -22.89
N THR A 190 -3.10 10.93 -23.17
CA THR A 190 -3.07 9.80 -24.10
C THR A 190 -3.11 8.51 -23.27
N LYS A 191 -4.05 7.60 -23.59
CA LYS A 191 -4.04 6.25 -23.00
C LYS A 191 -2.87 5.45 -23.56
N VAL A 192 -2.05 4.90 -22.66
CA VAL A 192 -0.92 4.01 -23.03
C VAL A 192 -1.38 2.56 -23.16
N VAL A 193 -2.06 2.06 -22.12
CA VAL A 193 -2.57 0.70 -22.04
C VAL A 193 -3.74 0.61 -21.07
N ASP A 194 -4.70 -0.29 -21.33
CA ASP A 194 -5.71 -0.65 -20.34
C ASP A 194 -5.11 -1.57 -19.27
N LEU A 195 -5.47 -1.35 -18.02
CA LEU A 195 -5.06 -2.17 -16.88
C LEU A 195 -6.27 -2.96 -16.35
N PRO A 196 -6.06 -4.11 -15.70
CA PRO A 196 -7.14 -4.85 -15.08
C PRO A 196 -7.91 -3.98 -14.07
N GLY A 197 -9.07 -3.53 -14.46
CA GLY A 197 -10.05 -2.77 -13.69
C GLY A 197 -11.34 -3.57 -13.54
N GLY A 198 -12.47 -2.98 -13.97
CA GLY A 198 -13.78 -3.62 -14.04
C GLY A 198 -14.54 -3.61 -12.71
N PRO A 199 -15.70 -4.31 -12.66
CA PRO A 199 -16.60 -4.25 -11.52
C PRO A 199 -16.04 -4.88 -10.26
N LEU A 200 -15.12 -5.85 -10.39
CA LEU A 200 -14.37 -6.43 -9.28
C LEU A 200 -12.93 -5.93 -9.34
N ASN A 201 -12.54 -5.03 -8.46
CA ASN A 201 -11.20 -4.44 -8.42
C ASN A 201 -10.80 -4.17 -6.96
N HIS A 202 -10.78 -5.24 -6.14
CA HIS A 202 -10.55 -5.12 -4.70
C HIS A 202 -9.18 -4.53 -4.37
N HIS A 203 -8.10 -5.00 -5.01
CA HIS A 203 -6.81 -4.33 -4.97
C HIS A 203 -6.69 -3.38 -6.17
N TRP A 204 -7.34 -2.23 -6.05
CA TRP A 204 -7.51 -1.27 -7.13
C TRP A 204 -6.27 -0.44 -7.45
N THR A 205 -5.36 -0.29 -6.49
CA THR A 205 -4.13 0.49 -6.63
C THR A 205 -3.26 -0.05 -7.76
N LYS A 206 -2.73 0.87 -8.56
CA LYS A 206 -1.78 0.58 -9.63
C LYS A 206 -0.60 1.52 -9.47
N ASN A 207 0.54 1.02 -8.99
CA ASN A 207 1.75 1.83 -8.97
C ASN A 207 2.48 1.73 -10.32
N VAL A 208 3.22 2.77 -10.69
CA VAL A 208 4.04 2.79 -11.91
C VAL A 208 5.39 3.42 -11.63
N ILE A 209 6.44 2.77 -12.11
CA ILE A 209 7.80 3.34 -12.16
C ILE A 209 8.41 3.10 -13.54
N ALA A 210 9.35 3.96 -13.93
CA ALA A 210 10.10 3.79 -15.17
C ALA A 210 11.34 2.90 -14.96
N SER A 211 11.78 2.20 -16.03
CA SER A 211 13.11 1.62 -16.05
C SER A 211 14.18 2.71 -15.95
N PRO A 212 15.39 2.40 -15.47
CA PRO A 212 16.48 3.39 -15.36
C PRO A 212 16.82 4.09 -16.67
N ASP A 213 16.67 3.41 -17.81
CA ASP A 213 16.88 3.97 -19.16
C ASP A 213 15.63 4.68 -19.73
N GLY A 214 14.51 4.65 -19.02
CA GLY A 214 13.23 5.25 -19.42
C GLY A 214 12.54 4.55 -20.60
N SER A 215 13.00 3.40 -21.07
CA SER A 215 12.40 2.69 -22.22
C SER A 215 11.14 1.90 -21.84
N LYS A 216 11.03 1.47 -20.60
CA LYS A 216 9.92 0.64 -20.07
C LYS A 216 9.26 1.29 -18.86
N LEU A 217 8.01 0.90 -18.64
CA LEU A 217 7.26 1.21 -17.44
C LEU A 217 6.89 -0.10 -16.75
N TYR A 218 7.06 -0.16 -15.43
CA TYR A 218 6.66 -1.29 -14.62
C TYR A 218 5.43 -0.92 -13.81
N VAL A 219 4.35 -1.71 -13.94
CA VAL A 219 3.06 -1.43 -13.31
C VAL A 219 2.67 -2.57 -12.38
N SER A 220 2.45 -2.25 -11.11
CA SER A 220 1.92 -3.24 -10.15
C SER A 220 0.42 -3.40 -10.31
N VAL A 221 -0.06 -4.64 -10.28
CA VAL A 221 -1.47 -4.99 -10.42
C VAL A 221 -1.82 -6.03 -9.37
N GLY A 222 -2.53 -5.63 -8.31
CA GLY A 222 -2.96 -6.53 -7.25
C GLY A 222 -4.04 -7.50 -7.70
N SER A 223 -4.21 -8.60 -6.95
CA SER A 223 -5.27 -9.59 -7.17
C SER A 223 -6.65 -8.97 -7.01
N ASN A 224 -7.66 -9.63 -7.54
CA ASN A 224 -9.04 -9.24 -7.33
C ASN A 224 -9.68 -9.86 -6.08
N SER A 225 -9.02 -10.80 -5.47
CA SER A 225 -9.54 -11.61 -4.37
C SER A 225 -8.45 -11.92 -3.34
N ASN A 226 -8.84 -12.50 -2.22
CA ASN A 226 -7.89 -12.94 -1.19
C ASN A 226 -7.12 -14.19 -1.65
N VAL A 227 -7.81 -15.19 -2.19
CA VAL A 227 -7.25 -16.50 -2.58
C VAL A 227 -7.82 -17.07 -3.88
N GLY A 228 -8.34 -16.23 -4.77
CA GLY A 228 -8.97 -16.66 -6.02
C GLY A 228 -10.44 -17.08 -5.86
N GLU A 229 -11.10 -16.70 -4.77
CA GLU A 229 -12.49 -17.10 -4.45
C GLU A 229 -13.52 -16.58 -5.45
N ASN A 230 -13.21 -15.56 -6.23
CA ASN A 230 -14.06 -15.04 -7.29
C ASN A 230 -13.88 -15.76 -8.63
N GLY A 231 -13.01 -16.78 -8.67
CA GLY A 231 -12.62 -17.53 -9.86
C GLY A 231 -11.37 -16.98 -10.53
N MET A 232 -10.53 -17.88 -11.03
CA MET A 232 -9.24 -17.54 -11.64
C MET A 232 -9.37 -16.78 -12.97
N ASP A 233 -10.53 -16.83 -13.62
CA ASP A 233 -10.85 -16.01 -14.80
C ASP A 233 -10.89 -14.51 -14.45
N LYS A 234 -11.22 -14.14 -13.21
CA LYS A 234 -11.20 -12.76 -12.70
C LYS A 234 -9.82 -12.27 -12.33
N GLU A 235 -8.85 -13.17 -12.22
CA GLU A 235 -7.46 -12.87 -11.86
C GLU A 235 -6.53 -12.73 -13.08
N GLN A 236 -7.07 -12.78 -14.29
CA GLN A 236 -6.27 -12.65 -15.50
C GLN A 236 -5.51 -11.31 -15.53
N GLY A 237 -4.18 -11.37 -15.65
CA GLY A 237 -3.29 -10.21 -15.64
C GLY A 237 -3.10 -9.56 -14.25
N ARG A 238 -3.63 -10.16 -13.20
CA ARG A 238 -3.56 -9.67 -11.81
C ARG A 238 -2.54 -10.43 -10.97
N ALA A 239 -2.35 -10.00 -9.73
CA ALA A 239 -1.32 -10.50 -8.81
C ALA A 239 0.06 -10.53 -9.48
N ALA A 240 0.42 -9.42 -10.14
CA ALA A 240 1.52 -9.36 -11.10
C ALA A 240 2.16 -7.98 -11.15
N ILE A 241 3.36 -7.93 -11.70
CA ILE A 241 3.99 -6.71 -12.20
C ILE A 241 4.03 -6.83 -13.73
N TRP A 242 3.50 -5.82 -14.40
CA TRP A 242 3.55 -5.69 -15.85
C TRP A 242 4.78 -4.91 -16.29
N GLU A 243 5.40 -5.33 -17.37
CA GLU A 243 6.37 -4.52 -18.13
C GLU A 243 5.67 -3.99 -19.37
N VAL A 244 5.64 -2.66 -19.52
CA VAL A 244 4.98 -1.96 -20.63
C VAL A 244 6.04 -1.23 -21.45
N ASP A 245 6.09 -1.46 -22.74
CA ASP A 245 6.92 -0.69 -23.65
C ASP A 245 6.37 0.73 -23.78
N ARG A 246 7.17 1.72 -23.39
CA ARG A 246 6.74 3.13 -23.32
C ARG A 246 6.36 3.71 -24.68
N ALA A 247 7.01 3.27 -25.76
CA ALA A 247 6.80 3.82 -27.08
C ALA A 247 5.55 3.24 -27.75
N THR A 248 5.26 1.96 -27.52
CA THR A 248 4.21 1.22 -28.24
C THR A 248 2.98 0.90 -27.37
N GLY A 249 3.11 0.90 -26.03
CA GLY A 249 2.09 0.40 -25.11
C GLY A 249 1.99 -1.13 -25.06
N ASN A 250 2.81 -1.87 -25.84
CA ASN A 250 2.85 -3.32 -25.73
C ASN A 250 3.32 -3.75 -24.34
N HIS A 251 2.72 -4.80 -23.80
CA HIS A 251 3.01 -5.23 -22.44
C HIS A 251 3.10 -6.75 -22.34
N ARG A 252 3.77 -7.17 -21.24
CA ARG A 252 3.84 -8.57 -20.82
C ARG A 252 3.81 -8.65 -19.30
N ILE A 253 3.51 -9.81 -18.76
CA ILE A 253 3.71 -10.09 -17.35
C ILE A 253 5.22 -10.22 -17.09
N PHE A 254 5.77 -9.31 -16.28
CA PHE A 254 7.17 -9.36 -15.86
C PHE A 254 7.37 -10.37 -14.74
N ALA A 255 6.48 -10.34 -13.71
CA ALA A 255 6.45 -11.32 -12.62
C ALA A 255 5.02 -11.54 -12.17
N SER A 256 4.74 -12.72 -11.59
CA SER A 256 3.40 -13.15 -11.18
C SER A 256 3.40 -13.82 -9.81
N GLY A 257 2.20 -14.07 -9.26
CA GLY A 257 2.06 -14.69 -7.95
C GLY A 257 2.36 -13.75 -6.78
N LEU A 258 2.40 -12.44 -7.02
CA LEU A 258 2.53 -11.36 -6.04
C LEU A 258 1.11 -10.89 -5.70
N ARG A 259 0.55 -11.31 -4.56
CA ARG A 259 -0.89 -11.07 -4.28
C ARG A 259 -1.31 -9.61 -4.46
N ASN A 260 -0.67 -8.70 -3.78
CA ASN A 260 -0.94 -7.27 -3.91
C ASN A 260 0.36 -6.47 -3.83
N PRO A 261 1.13 -6.42 -4.95
CA PRO A 261 2.32 -5.58 -5.03
C PRO A 261 1.91 -4.11 -5.10
N ASN A 262 2.56 -3.25 -4.31
CA ASN A 262 2.28 -1.82 -4.25
C ASN A 262 3.53 -0.98 -4.50
N GLY A 263 4.27 -0.64 -3.45
CA GLY A 263 5.49 0.12 -3.55
C GLY A 263 6.51 -0.60 -4.40
N MET A 264 7.09 0.09 -5.36
CA MET A 264 8.18 -0.41 -6.21
C MET A 264 9.28 0.63 -6.28
N ASP A 265 10.52 0.17 -6.26
CA ASP A 265 11.68 1.02 -6.46
C ASP A 265 12.89 0.19 -6.94
N TRP A 266 13.87 0.88 -7.52
CA TRP A 266 15.13 0.28 -7.97
C TRP A 266 16.16 0.31 -6.86
N GLU A 267 16.68 -0.85 -6.46
CA GLU A 267 17.78 -0.91 -5.50
C GLU A 267 19.03 -0.28 -6.12
N PRO A 268 19.62 0.77 -5.48
CA PRO A 268 20.59 1.63 -6.13
C PRO A 268 21.91 0.96 -6.52
N LYS A 269 22.37 -0.05 -5.76
CA LYS A 269 23.65 -0.72 -6.00
C LYS A 269 23.58 -1.80 -7.08
N THR A 270 22.49 -2.55 -7.11
CA THR A 270 22.34 -3.71 -8.01
C THR A 270 21.46 -3.43 -9.21
N GLY A 271 20.69 -2.33 -9.19
CA GLY A 271 19.70 -2.00 -10.22
C GLY A 271 18.55 -2.98 -10.30
N LYS A 272 18.30 -3.80 -9.26
CA LYS A 272 17.17 -4.73 -9.23
C LYS A 272 15.90 -4.01 -8.85
N LEU A 273 14.80 -4.39 -9.50
CA LEU A 273 13.47 -3.98 -9.10
C LEU A 273 13.10 -4.66 -7.78
N TRP A 274 12.60 -3.88 -6.83
CA TRP A 274 12.01 -4.36 -5.57
C TRP A 274 10.56 -3.94 -5.46
N THR A 275 9.78 -4.72 -4.69
CA THR A 275 8.38 -4.39 -4.39
C THR A 275 8.02 -4.77 -2.96
N ALA A 276 7.09 -4.00 -2.38
CA ALA A 276 6.38 -4.36 -1.16
C ALA A 276 5.07 -5.07 -1.54
N VAL A 277 4.78 -6.18 -0.87
CA VAL A 277 3.62 -7.03 -1.16
C VAL A 277 2.81 -7.27 0.09
N ASN A 278 1.50 -7.01 -0.01
CA ASN A 278 0.54 -7.42 1.01
C ASN A 278 0.06 -8.84 0.70
N GLU A 279 0.31 -9.73 1.65
CA GLU A 279 -0.02 -11.13 1.53
C GLU A 279 -1.48 -11.44 1.89
N ARG A 280 -1.83 -12.72 1.74
CA ARG A 280 -3.18 -13.21 1.96
C ARG A 280 -3.61 -13.18 3.43
N ASP A 281 -4.91 -13.04 3.62
CA ASP A 281 -5.59 -12.94 4.91
C ASP A 281 -6.27 -14.27 5.30
N GLU A 282 -6.85 -14.33 6.51
CA GLU A 282 -7.77 -15.36 6.98
C GLU A 282 -7.18 -16.75 7.25
N ILE A 283 -5.91 -16.84 7.61
CA ILE A 283 -5.28 -18.07 8.14
C ILE A 283 -4.57 -17.87 9.48
N GLY A 284 -5.06 -16.90 10.22
CA GLY A 284 -4.61 -16.58 11.57
C GLY A 284 -3.98 -15.21 11.70
N SER A 285 -3.92 -14.71 12.94
CA SER A 285 -3.34 -13.39 13.25
C SER A 285 -1.83 -13.31 12.98
N ASP A 286 -1.12 -14.44 12.93
CA ASP A 286 0.33 -14.52 12.76
C ASP A 286 0.76 -14.93 11.33
N LEU A 287 -0.20 -15.15 10.42
CA LEU A 287 0.00 -15.49 9.01
C LEU A 287 -0.91 -14.68 8.08
N VAL A 288 -0.39 -14.23 6.95
CA VAL A 288 0.96 -14.38 6.38
C VAL A 288 1.71 -13.08 6.60
N PRO A 289 3.04 -13.09 6.82
CA PRO A 289 3.81 -11.86 6.83
C PRO A 289 3.74 -11.17 5.47
N ASP A 290 3.48 -9.86 5.47
CA ASP A 290 3.82 -9.02 4.33
C ASP A 290 5.32 -9.03 4.10
N TYR A 291 5.77 -8.71 2.90
CA TYR A 291 7.19 -8.79 2.59
C TYR A 291 7.65 -7.74 1.59
N ILE A 292 8.95 -7.53 1.54
CA ILE A 292 9.64 -6.89 0.43
C ILE A 292 10.50 -7.91 -0.29
N THR A 293 10.58 -7.83 -1.62
CA THR A 293 11.35 -8.79 -2.40
C THR A 293 11.90 -8.18 -3.68
N SER A 294 13.07 -8.67 -4.10
CA SER A 294 13.59 -8.42 -5.43
C SER A 294 12.78 -9.17 -6.48
N VAL A 295 12.43 -8.49 -7.56
CA VAL A 295 11.54 -9.04 -8.59
C VAL A 295 12.36 -9.59 -9.76
N LYS A 296 12.18 -10.87 -10.08
CA LYS A 296 12.85 -11.55 -11.18
C LYS A 296 11.96 -11.59 -12.41
N ASP A 297 12.52 -11.34 -13.58
CA ASP A 297 11.83 -11.53 -14.86
C ASP A 297 11.39 -12.99 -15.01
N GLY A 298 10.12 -13.21 -15.34
CA GLY A 298 9.47 -14.52 -15.40
C GLY A 298 9.25 -15.19 -14.04
N GLY A 299 9.54 -14.48 -12.93
CA GLY A 299 9.40 -15.02 -11.57
C GLY A 299 7.95 -15.27 -11.18
N PHE A 300 7.73 -16.35 -10.40
CA PHE A 300 6.44 -16.67 -9.76
C PHE A 300 6.62 -16.70 -8.25
N TYR A 301 5.77 -15.97 -7.49
CA TYR A 301 5.91 -15.75 -6.04
C TYR A 301 4.84 -16.46 -5.20
N GLY A 302 4.06 -17.34 -5.80
CA GLY A 302 3.22 -18.33 -5.09
C GLY A 302 1.71 -18.10 -5.20
N TRP A 303 1.24 -16.87 -5.04
CA TRP A 303 -0.20 -16.61 -5.04
C TRP A 303 -0.90 -17.05 -6.36
N PRO A 304 -2.08 -17.69 -6.33
CA PRO A 304 -2.87 -18.04 -5.15
C PRO A 304 -2.52 -19.39 -4.53
N TYR A 305 -1.70 -20.23 -5.17
CA TYR A 305 -1.50 -21.63 -4.84
C TYR A 305 -0.62 -21.88 -3.63
N SER A 306 0.23 -20.92 -3.29
CA SER A 306 1.09 -20.95 -2.11
C SER A 306 1.30 -19.53 -1.58
N TYR A 307 1.77 -19.44 -0.33
CA TYR A 307 2.14 -18.20 0.33
C TYR A 307 3.58 -18.28 0.82
N TYR A 308 4.23 -17.15 0.93
CA TYR A 308 5.61 -17.00 1.38
C TYR A 308 6.55 -18.08 0.80
N GLY A 309 6.60 -18.17 -0.52
CA GLY A 309 7.29 -19.21 -1.27
C GLY A 309 6.42 -20.46 -1.47
N GLN A 310 6.92 -21.64 -1.04
CA GLN A 310 6.34 -22.93 -1.39
C GLN A 310 5.38 -23.50 -0.32
N HIS A 311 4.88 -22.68 0.61
CA HIS A 311 3.87 -23.11 1.57
C HIS A 311 2.51 -23.21 0.88
N ALA A 312 2.06 -24.43 0.52
CA ALA A 312 0.84 -24.65 -0.23
C ALA A 312 -0.41 -24.09 0.50
N ASP A 313 -1.21 -23.29 -0.18
CA ASP A 313 -2.52 -22.88 0.32
C ASP A 313 -3.58 -23.91 -0.05
N VAL A 314 -3.89 -24.78 0.89
CA VAL A 314 -4.81 -25.90 0.70
C VAL A 314 -6.28 -25.48 0.45
N ARG A 315 -6.60 -24.20 0.57
CA ARG A 315 -7.96 -23.69 0.28
C ARG A 315 -8.20 -23.41 -1.19
N VAL A 316 -7.14 -23.25 -1.98
CA VAL A 316 -7.23 -22.98 -3.42
C VAL A 316 -7.51 -24.27 -4.17
N ASN A 317 -8.55 -24.28 -5.00
CA ASN A 317 -8.93 -25.44 -5.81
C ASN A 317 -9.25 -25.00 -7.26
N PRO A 318 -8.73 -25.70 -8.28
CA PRO A 318 -7.79 -26.81 -8.16
C PRO A 318 -6.39 -26.34 -7.71
N GLN A 319 -5.65 -27.23 -7.06
CA GLN A 319 -4.24 -27.02 -6.72
C GLN A 319 -3.35 -27.04 -7.96
N ASN A 320 -2.19 -26.38 -7.88
CA ASN A 320 -1.17 -26.41 -8.93
C ASN A 320 0.22 -26.70 -8.35
N PRO A 321 0.54 -27.99 -8.06
CA PRO A 321 1.82 -28.35 -7.45
C PRO A 321 3.05 -27.96 -8.27
N GLU A 322 2.94 -27.89 -9.59
CA GLU A 322 4.03 -27.50 -10.47
C GLU A 322 4.39 -26.01 -10.31
N LEU A 323 3.39 -25.15 -10.13
CA LEU A 323 3.62 -23.74 -9.84
C LEU A 323 4.11 -23.55 -8.40
N VAL A 324 3.56 -24.28 -7.43
CA VAL A 324 4.05 -24.25 -6.04
C VAL A 324 5.54 -24.60 -5.98
N ALA A 325 5.98 -25.61 -6.70
CA ALA A 325 7.39 -26.01 -6.75
C ALA A 325 8.32 -24.97 -7.35
N LYS A 326 7.78 -24.03 -8.17
CA LYS A 326 8.51 -22.92 -8.79
C LYS A 326 8.44 -21.62 -8.00
N ALA A 327 7.59 -21.57 -6.95
CA ALA A 327 7.38 -20.36 -6.19
C ALA A 327 8.67 -19.88 -5.51
N ILE A 328 9.01 -18.62 -5.75
CA ILE A 328 10.18 -17.96 -5.18
C ILE A 328 9.80 -17.48 -3.77
N ALA A 329 10.62 -17.84 -2.78
CA ALA A 329 10.47 -17.29 -1.44
C ALA A 329 10.87 -15.80 -1.44
N PRO A 330 10.11 -14.93 -0.74
CA PRO A 330 10.47 -13.52 -0.58
C PRO A 330 11.82 -13.32 0.11
N ASP A 331 12.47 -12.20 -0.18
CA ASP A 331 13.78 -11.88 0.41
C ASP A 331 13.68 -11.47 1.88
N TYR A 332 12.57 -10.79 2.29
CA TYR A 332 12.48 -10.24 3.64
C TYR A 332 11.03 -10.00 4.08
N ALA A 333 10.64 -10.54 5.22
CA ALA A 333 9.34 -10.32 5.85
C ALA A 333 9.32 -9.00 6.62
N VAL A 334 8.21 -8.27 6.54
CA VAL A 334 8.01 -6.99 7.27
C VAL A 334 6.92 -7.08 8.35
N GLY A 335 6.53 -8.30 8.70
CA GLY A 335 5.58 -8.63 9.76
C GLY A 335 4.19 -9.02 9.26
N PRO A 336 3.44 -9.81 10.05
CA PRO A 336 2.12 -10.29 9.66
C PRO A 336 1.10 -9.15 9.63
N HIS A 337 0.35 -9.06 8.52
CA HIS A 337 -0.77 -8.14 8.31
C HIS A 337 -0.45 -6.65 8.49
N THR A 338 0.78 -6.24 8.25
CA THR A 338 1.20 -4.83 8.45
C THR A 338 0.63 -3.87 7.41
N ALA A 339 0.06 -4.40 6.33
CA ALA A 339 -0.40 -3.65 5.16
C ALA A 339 0.70 -2.71 4.64
N SER A 340 1.86 -3.29 4.34
CA SER A 340 3.03 -2.58 3.82
C SER A 340 2.79 -2.13 2.38
N LEU A 341 2.63 -0.81 2.17
CA LEU A 341 2.26 -0.21 0.88
C LEU A 341 3.40 0.55 0.24
N GLY A 342 3.93 1.58 0.90
CA GLY A 342 5.03 2.39 0.39
C GLY A 342 6.36 1.64 0.46
N LEU A 343 7.19 1.80 -0.57
CA LEU A 343 8.59 1.38 -0.58
C LEU A 343 9.40 2.45 -1.31
N SER A 344 10.46 2.93 -0.69
CA SER A 344 11.43 3.84 -1.31
C SER A 344 12.82 3.54 -0.76
N PHE A 345 13.78 3.30 -1.65
CA PHE A 345 15.17 3.21 -1.23
C PHE A 345 15.70 4.57 -0.76
N ALA A 346 16.64 4.54 0.17
CA ALA A 346 17.19 5.73 0.81
C ALA A 346 18.21 6.47 -0.08
N ALA A 347 18.12 6.32 -1.40
CA ALA A 347 18.98 7.02 -2.33
C ALA A 347 18.83 8.55 -2.18
N GLY A 348 19.92 9.23 -1.82
CA GLY A 348 19.90 10.67 -1.56
C GLY A 348 19.42 11.08 -0.18
N SER A 349 19.06 10.15 0.70
CA SER A 349 18.69 10.43 2.09
C SER A 349 19.83 11.10 2.85
N LYS A 350 19.49 12.14 3.61
CA LYS A 350 20.39 12.82 4.57
C LYS A 350 20.00 12.53 6.02
N LEU A 351 19.04 11.63 6.23
CA LEU A 351 18.65 11.23 7.56
C LEU A 351 19.78 10.44 8.24
N PRO A 352 20.27 10.87 9.43
CA PRO A 352 21.30 10.14 10.15
C PRO A 352 20.89 8.67 10.36
N ASP A 353 21.81 7.74 10.09
CA ASP A 353 21.64 6.28 10.21
C ASP A 353 20.64 5.62 9.24
N PHE A 354 20.03 6.39 8.30
CA PHE A 354 19.02 5.91 7.35
C PHE A 354 19.42 6.18 5.90
N THR A 355 20.61 5.77 5.49
CA THR A 355 21.18 6.08 4.17
C THR A 355 21.36 4.87 3.26
N GLU A 356 21.42 3.65 3.78
CA GLU A 356 21.55 2.41 3.01
C GLU A 356 20.47 1.41 3.38
N GLY A 357 19.37 1.40 2.66
CA GLY A 357 18.21 0.56 2.93
C GLY A 357 16.95 1.10 2.27
N ALA A 358 15.80 0.62 2.74
CA ALA A 358 14.50 1.00 2.21
C ALA A 358 13.54 1.45 3.33
N PHE A 359 12.86 2.56 3.11
CA PHE A 359 11.72 3.01 3.92
C PHE A 359 10.46 2.29 3.46
N ILE A 360 9.65 1.83 4.43
CA ILE A 360 8.39 1.12 4.18
C ILE A 360 7.28 1.79 4.97
N GLY A 361 6.24 2.25 4.26
CA GLY A 361 5.01 2.75 4.87
C GLY A 361 4.08 1.59 5.20
N GLN A 362 3.77 1.38 6.47
CA GLN A 362 2.89 0.32 6.96
C GLN A 362 1.54 0.91 7.37
N HIS A 363 0.52 0.67 6.55
CA HIS A 363 -0.83 1.22 6.72
C HIS A 363 -1.56 0.66 7.95
N GLY A 364 -1.18 -0.54 8.38
CA GLY A 364 -1.68 -1.19 9.59
C GLY A 364 -2.78 -2.21 9.37
N SER A 365 -2.81 -3.20 10.26
CA SER A 365 -3.68 -4.36 10.19
C SER A 365 -5.15 -4.03 10.45
N TRP A 366 -6.03 -4.81 9.84
CA TRP A 366 -7.46 -4.86 10.15
C TRP A 366 -7.90 -6.23 10.69
N ASN A 367 -7.02 -7.22 10.61
CA ASN A 367 -7.29 -8.64 10.85
C ASN A 367 -6.25 -9.31 11.76
N ARG A 368 -5.57 -8.52 12.60
CA ARG A 368 -4.63 -9.01 13.62
C ARG A 368 -4.93 -8.42 15.00
N LYS A 369 -4.78 -9.20 16.04
CA LYS A 369 -4.96 -8.77 17.42
C LYS A 369 -3.81 -9.25 18.31
N PRO A 370 -3.04 -8.33 18.93
CA PRO A 370 -3.08 -6.87 18.80
C PRO A 370 -2.70 -6.41 17.39
N HIS A 371 -2.96 -5.13 17.08
CA HIS A 371 -2.61 -4.55 15.78
C HIS A 371 -1.13 -4.65 15.44
N SER A 372 -0.82 -4.65 14.14
CA SER A 372 0.53 -4.54 13.57
C SER A 372 0.58 -3.45 12.51
N GLY A 373 1.79 -2.96 12.19
CA GLY A 373 1.95 -1.82 11.28
C GLY A 373 1.65 -0.48 11.96
N TYR A 374 0.95 0.43 11.28
CA TYR A 374 0.67 1.81 11.73
C TYR A 374 1.94 2.57 12.04
N LYS A 375 2.92 2.47 11.17
CA LYS A 375 4.25 3.09 11.35
C LYS A 375 5.00 3.15 10.03
N VAL A 376 6.10 3.87 10.03
CA VAL A 376 7.11 3.80 8.97
C VAL A 376 8.33 3.09 9.54
N ILE A 377 8.81 2.08 8.85
CA ILE A 377 10.01 1.33 9.19
C ILE A 377 11.10 1.57 8.16
N PHE A 378 12.34 1.37 8.55
CA PHE A 378 13.50 1.29 7.68
C PHE A 378 14.09 -0.11 7.75
N VAL A 379 14.25 -0.75 6.62
CA VAL A 379 14.94 -2.03 6.49
C VAL A 379 16.36 -1.75 6.02
N PRO A 380 17.40 -1.99 6.86
CA PRO A 380 18.79 -1.79 6.45
C PRO A 380 19.18 -2.76 5.35
N PHE A 381 20.06 -2.30 4.44
CA PHE A 381 20.64 -3.12 3.37
C PHE A 381 22.16 -3.11 3.47
N ALA A 382 22.77 -4.18 3.00
CA ALA A 382 24.19 -4.24 2.70
C ALA A 382 24.38 -5.06 1.41
N ASP A 383 25.21 -4.55 0.51
CA ASP A 383 25.48 -5.18 -0.80
C ASP A 383 24.21 -5.56 -1.59
N GLY A 384 23.21 -4.66 -1.55
CA GLY A 384 21.94 -4.82 -2.26
C GLY A 384 21.02 -5.89 -1.68
N LYS A 385 21.21 -6.27 -0.41
CA LYS A 385 20.37 -7.25 0.31
C LYS A 385 19.93 -6.70 1.67
N PRO A 386 18.70 -7.00 2.10
CA PRO A 386 18.22 -6.59 3.42
C PRO A 386 19.00 -7.31 4.52
N THR A 387 19.26 -6.62 5.63
CA THR A 387 20.02 -7.12 6.78
C THR A 387 19.36 -6.78 8.10
N GLY A 388 19.62 -7.59 9.13
CA GLY A 388 19.16 -7.32 10.49
C GLY A 388 17.64 -7.25 10.63
N MET A 389 17.19 -6.54 11.66
CA MET A 389 15.78 -6.24 11.93
C MET A 389 15.44 -4.81 11.48
N PRO A 390 14.17 -4.54 11.13
CA PRO A 390 13.79 -3.18 10.73
C PRO A 390 13.87 -2.23 11.92
N ILE A 391 14.11 -0.96 11.62
CA ILE A 391 14.18 0.15 12.59
C ILE A 391 12.92 1.00 12.43
N ASP A 392 12.27 1.34 13.52
CA ASP A 392 11.12 2.24 13.51
C ASP A 392 11.57 3.68 13.22
N VAL A 393 11.02 4.29 12.17
CA VAL A 393 11.30 5.69 11.75
C VAL A 393 10.26 6.65 12.28
N LEU A 394 8.98 6.32 12.06
CA LEU A 394 7.83 7.05 12.62
C LEU A 394 6.87 6.06 13.27
N THR A 395 6.41 6.38 14.47
CA THR A 395 5.43 5.63 15.25
C THR A 395 4.33 6.55 15.80
N GLY A 396 3.41 6.01 16.60
CA GLY A 396 2.37 6.82 17.26
C GLY A 396 1.14 7.08 16.38
N PHE A 397 0.96 6.36 15.27
CA PHE A 397 -0.24 6.46 14.43
C PHE A 397 -1.48 5.80 15.05
N LEU A 398 -1.30 4.94 16.04
CA LEU A 398 -2.36 4.47 16.93
C LEU A 398 -2.23 5.17 18.29
N ASN A 399 -3.36 5.61 18.87
CA ASN A 399 -3.39 6.09 20.23
C ASN A 399 -3.51 4.92 21.24
N ALA A 400 -3.53 5.22 22.53
CA ALA A 400 -3.62 4.23 23.60
C ALA A 400 -4.93 3.41 23.58
N ASP A 401 -6.00 3.91 22.95
CA ASP A 401 -7.27 3.21 22.77
C ASP A 401 -7.32 2.38 21.48
N GLU A 402 -6.19 2.14 20.82
CA GLU A 402 -6.09 1.47 19.52
C GLU A 402 -6.91 2.14 18.41
N LYS A 403 -7.09 3.47 18.44
CA LYS A 403 -7.72 4.25 17.37
C LYS A 403 -6.66 4.87 16.47
N ALA A 404 -6.89 4.83 15.17
CA ALA A 404 -5.96 5.36 14.18
C ALA A 404 -6.06 6.89 14.09
N MET A 405 -5.00 7.59 14.50
CA MET A 405 -4.83 9.02 14.24
C MET A 405 -4.37 9.27 12.81
N GLY A 406 -3.61 8.33 12.24
CA GLY A 406 -3.13 8.34 10.88
C GLY A 406 -2.80 6.94 10.39
N ARG A 407 -2.52 6.82 9.07
CA ARG A 407 -2.08 5.58 8.43
C ARG A 407 -1.06 5.90 7.33
N PRO A 408 0.23 5.52 7.51
CA PRO A 408 1.25 5.73 6.47
C PRO A 408 0.97 4.94 5.21
N VAL A 409 1.13 5.55 4.04
CA VAL A 409 0.98 4.92 2.72
C VAL A 409 2.26 5.09 1.90
N GLY A 410 2.29 6.08 1.00
CA GLY A 410 3.45 6.38 0.17
C GLY A 410 4.57 7.01 0.99
N VAL A 411 5.80 6.64 0.67
CA VAL A 411 7.02 7.21 1.23
C VAL A 411 7.96 7.56 0.09
N VAL A 412 8.67 8.69 0.18
CA VAL A 412 9.64 9.10 -0.83
C VAL A 412 10.68 10.05 -0.24
N ILE A 413 11.91 10.01 -0.75
CA ILE A 413 12.95 11.00 -0.39
C ILE A 413 12.80 12.24 -1.27
N ASP A 414 12.73 13.41 -0.65
CA ASP A 414 12.65 14.69 -1.34
C ASP A 414 14.03 15.16 -1.85
N LYS A 415 14.07 16.33 -2.52
CA LYS A 415 15.32 16.89 -3.04
C LYS A 415 16.26 17.44 -1.97
N GLN A 416 15.76 17.70 -0.77
CA GLN A 416 16.55 18.09 0.39
C GLN A 416 17.22 16.87 1.06
N GLY A 417 16.75 15.66 0.76
CA GLY A 417 17.21 14.39 1.34
C GLY A 417 16.41 13.97 2.56
N ASP A 418 15.22 14.56 2.76
CA ASP A 418 14.30 14.25 3.82
C ASP A 418 13.22 13.27 3.35
N LEU A 419 12.60 12.57 4.30
CA LEU A 419 11.56 11.60 3.99
C LEU A 419 10.18 12.26 4.06
N LEU A 420 9.42 12.19 2.97
CA LEU A 420 8.01 12.53 2.93
C LEU A 420 7.16 11.27 3.09
N VAL A 421 6.09 11.37 3.88
CA VAL A 421 5.17 10.28 4.21
C VAL A 421 3.73 10.72 4.00
N ALA A 422 3.01 10.06 3.11
CA ALA A 422 1.58 10.27 2.93
C ALA A 422 0.80 9.57 4.06
N ASP A 423 -0.15 10.28 4.65
CA ASP A 423 -1.03 9.83 5.72
C ASP A 423 -2.49 10.04 5.30
N ASP A 424 -3.13 8.97 4.82
CA ASP A 424 -4.46 9.06 4.21
C ASP A 424 -5.59 9.30 5.22
N VAL A 425 -5.47 8.81 6.45
CA VAL A 425 -6.42 9.05 7.54
C VAL A 425 -6.16 10.41 8.19
N GLY A 426 -4.89 10.79 8.34
CA GLY A 426 -4.51 12.09 8.88
C GLY A 426 -4.74 13.26 7.91
N ASN A 427 -4.99 12.99 6.62
CA ASN A 427 -5.11 13.99 5.56
C ASN A 427 -3.91 14.94 5.47
N LYS A 428 -2.70 14.37 5.67
CA LYS A 428 -1.44 15.12 5.77
C LYS A 428 -0.31 14.44 4.98
N ILE A 429 0.67 15.24 4.66
CA ILE A 429 2.00 14.75 4.31
C ILE A 429 2.94 15.13 5.45
N TRP A 430 3.58 14.16 6.04
CA TRP A 430 4.60 14.35 7.07
C TRP A 430 5.98 14.45 6.41
N ARG A 431 6.83 15.35 6.93
CA ARG A 431 8.25 15.45 6.58
C ARG A 431 9.09 15.04 7.78
N VAL A 432 10.01 14.12 7.54
CA VAL A 432 10.99 13.66 8.52
C VAL A 432 12.36 14.16 8.10
N SER A 433 13.03 14.90 8.96
CA SER A 433 14.37 15.43 8.75
C SER A 433 15.31 15.14 9.93
N GLY A 434 16.60 15.30 9.73
CA GLY A 434 17.58 15.31 10.85
C GLY A 434 17.34 16.50 11.78
N LYS A 435 17.69 16.33 13.07
CA LYS A 435 17.69 17.42 14.07
C LYS A 435 18.89 18.32 13.89
#